data_0ee09ee5ab8aebbb832ce529e1b1ada0
#
_entry.id   0ee09ee5ab8aebbb832ce529e1b1ada0
#
_cell.length_a   1.000
_cell.length_b   1.000
_cell.length_c   1.000
_cell.angle_alpha   90.00
_cell.angle_beta   90.00
_cell.angle_gamma   90.00
#
_symmetry.space_group_name_H-M   'P 1'
#
loop_
_entity.id
_entity.type
_entity.pdbx_description
1 polymer ?
#
loop_
_entity_poly.entity_id
_entity_poly.type
_entity_poly.pdbx_seq_one_letter_code
_entity_poly.pdbx_strand_id
1 'polypeptide(L)'
;MKLAVIGAGWAGLAAAVTASDAGHQVTVFEASRVLGGRARGLPAILADGSAITLDNGQHILIGAYSETLRLMRLVGIDVDAALLRTPLALVFPDGTGLRFPKLPAPLDALAGILGARGWSWRDKLTLLRTATGWQRAGFSCDAQRSVAELCAALTPRVRDEMIDPLCVSALNTPAAEASGQVFLRVLRDAMFGVSGGSNLLLPRQDLGALFPEAAARWIGERGGRVALGHRIQAIAPDTGGSWRVDDERFDTVLLACPPAEAARLAEASAVDATAWCAQARALRFEAITTVYLQGGHRLPEPMLALRSTPDAPAQFVFDRGQLGGPAGLWAMVVSASSTERAALEAQVCAQAAAQLGCRHPRVLQTVVEKRATFACTPALQRPPMQIAPGLSACGDYVEGPYPATLEGAVLSGVAHTV
;
A
#
# COMPACT_ATOMS: atom_id res chain seq x y z
N MET A 1 -7.46 6.52 29.64
CA MET A 1 -6.26 7.36 29.34
C MET A 1 -6.61 8.34 28.23
N LYS A 2 -5.90 9.49 28.20
CA LYS A 2 -6.02 10.50 27.14
C LYS A 2 -4.86 10.32 26.14
N LEU A 3 -5.18 9.94 24.89
CA LEU A 3 -4.19 9.64 23.84
C LEU A 3 -4.20 10.75 22.79
N ALA A 4 -3.03 11.29 22.45
CA ALA A 4 -2.82 12.12 21.26
C ALA A 4 -2.27 11.27 20.12
N VAL A 5 -2.94 11.30 18.97
CA VAL A 5 -2.47 10.67 17.72
C VAL A 5 -2.11 11.79 16.74
N ILE A 6 -0.85 11.85 16.29
CA ILE A 6 -0.36 12.89 15.39
C ILE A 6 -0.24 12.32 13.98
N GLY A 7 -1.24 12.57 13.16
CA GLY A 7 -1.42 12.08 11.79
C GLY A 7 -2.70 11.26 11.62
N ALA A 8 -3.55 11.65 10.68
CA ALA A 8 -4.79 10.96 10.32
C ALA A 8 -4.66 10.15 9.01
N GLY A 9 -3.51 9.50 8.84
CA GLY A 9 -3.33 8.42 7.87
C GLY A 9 -3.95 7.11 8.36
N TRP A 10 -3.90 6.05 7.56
CA TRP A 10 -4.47 4.74 7.90
C TRP A 10 -3.94 4.17 9.23
N ALA A 11 -2.64 4.32 9.52
CA ALA A 11 -2.06 3.87 10.79
C ALA A 11 -2.63 4.64 11.99
N GLY A 12 -2.66 5.99 11.93
CA GLY A 12 -3.15 6.82 13.01
C GLY A 12 -4.63 6.64 13.26
N LEU A 13 -5.44 6.52 12.20
CA LEU A 13 -6.87 6.24 12.33
C LEU A 13 -7.14 4.82 12.85
N ALA A 14 -6.33 3.84 12.47
CA ALA A 14 -6.43 2.48 13.02
C ALA A 14 -6.15 2.48 14.53
N ALA A 15 -5.09 3.17 14.97
CA ALA A 15 -4.78 3.34 16.39
C ALA A 15 -5.91 4.08 17.14
N ALA A 16 -6.41 5.17 16.55
CA ALA A 16 -7.47 5.97 17.14
C ALA A 16 -8.79 5.21 17.30
N VAL A 17 -9.18 4.43 16.28
CA VAL A 17 -10.35 3.54 16.33
C VAL A 17 -10.18 2.50 17.43
N THR A 18 -9.05 1.80 17.45
CA THR A 18 -8.80 0.73 18.43
C THR A 18 -8.74 1.27 19.87
N ALA A 19 -8.09 2.42 20.09
CA ALA A 19 -8.05 3.06 21.39
C ALA A 19 -9.44 3.57 21.86
N SER A 20 -10.24 4.13 20.94
CA SER A 20 -11.62 4.56 21.25
C SER A 20 -12.52 3.36 21.55
N ASP A 21 -12.34 2.22 20.85
CA ASP A 21 -13.07 0.99 21.12
C ASP A 21 -12.74 0.42 22.52
N ALA A 22 -11.49 0.61 22.96
CA ALA A 22 -11.04 0.25 24.31
C ALA A 22 -11.45 1.28 25.38
N GLY A 23 -12.24 2.31 25.05
CA GLY A 23 -12.76 3.29 25.98
C GLY A 23 -11.78 4.42 26.36
N HIS A 24 -10.72 4.64 25.56
CA HIS A 24 -9.78 5.74 25.75
C HIS A 24 -10.30 7.04 25.14
N GLN A 25 -9.93 8.17 25.74
CA GLN A 25 -10.21 9.49 25.16
C GLN A 25 -9.14 9.82 24.11
N VAL A 26 -9.54 9.87 22.85
CA VAL A 26 -8.61 10.05 21.74
C VAL A 26 -8.76 11.43 21.09
N THR A 27 -7.64 12.07 20.81
CA THR A 27 -7.56 13.25 19.94
C THR A 27 -6.59 12.96 18.80
N VAL A 28 -7.08 13.05 17.57
CA VAL A 28 -6.27 12.93 16.35
C VAL A 28 -6.00 14.32 15.79
N PHE A 29 -4.74 14.64 15.57
CA PHE A 29 -4.30 15.89 14.93
C PHE A 29 -3.78 15.59 13.51
N GLU A 30 -4.30 16.30 12.51
CA GLU A 30 -3.89 16.15 11.11
C GLU A 30 -3.53 17.51 10.51
N ALA A 31 -2.32 17.61 9.98
CA ALA A 31 -1.83 18.85 9.38
C ALA A 31 -2.57 19.24 8.08
N SER A 32 -3.06 18.24 7.35
CA SER A 32 -3.87 18.41 6.14
C SER A 32 -5.34 18.70 6.47
N ARG A 33 -6.07 19.23 5.49
CA ARG A 33 -7.54 19.33 5.55
C ARG A 33 -8.23 18.06 5.03
N VAL A 34 -7.47 17.06 4.60
CA VAL A 34 -7.95 15.81 4.02
C VAL A 34 -7.39 14.64 4.81
N LEU A 35 -8.24 13.68 5.13
CA LEU A 35 -7.89 12.43 5.80
C LEU A 35 -7.19 11.43 4.89
N GLY A 36 -6.57 10.39 5.46
CA GLY A 36 -6.04 9.23 4.74
C GLY A 36 -4.55 9.29 4.41
N GLY A 37 -3.89 10.44 4.60
CA GLY A 37 -2.44 10.56 4.38
C GLY A 37 -2.03 10.24 2.94
N ARG A 38 -1.21 9.20 2.74
CA ARG A 38 -0.74 8.75 1.40
C ARG A 38 -1.76 7.91 0.64
N ALA A 39 -2.85 7.48 1.27
CA ALA A 39 -3.93 6.72 0.64
C ALA A 39 -5.26 7.45 0.87
N ARG A 40 -5.57 8.38 -0.03
CA ARG A 40 -6.70 9.31 0.07
C ARG A 40 -7.31 9.63 -1.28
N GLY A 41 -8.55 10.12 -1.27
CA GLY A 41 -9.20 10.69 -2.43
C GLY A 41 -8.62 12.06 -2.83
N LEU A 42 -8.68 12.34 -4.14
CA LEU A 42 -8.33 13.62 -4.74
C LEU A 42 -9.44 14.10 -5.67
N PRO A 43 -9.90 15.37 -5.55
CA PRO A 43 -10.90 15.91 -6.46
C PRO A 43 -10.31 16.07 -7.87
N ALA A 44 -11.11 15.77 -8.88
CA ALA A 44 -10.77 15.97 -10.28
C ALA A 44 -12.02 16.37 -11.07
N ILE A 45 -11.81 16.93 -12.27
CA ILE A 45 -12.90 17.35 -13.19
C ILE A 45 -12.67 16.63 -14.52
N LEU A 46 -13.68 15.91 -14.99
CA LEU A 46 -13.67 15.26 -16.30
C LEU A 46 -13.76 16.27 -17.44
N ALA A 47 -13.47 15.84 -18.66
CA ALA A 47 -13.53 16.69 -19.84
C ALA A 47 -14.94 17.27 -20.13
N ASP A 48 -16.00 16.63 -19.64
CA ASP A 48 -17.38 17.10 -19.74
C ASP A 48 -17.80 18.07 -18.61
N GLY A 49 -16.86 18.41 -17.71
CA GLY A 49 -17.09 19.30 -16.57
C GLY A 49 -17.62 18.60 -15.33
N SER A 50 -17.90 17.29 -15.35
CA SER A 50 -18.37 16.57 -14.16
C SER A 50 -17.25 16.38 -13.13
N ALA A 51 -17.59 16.60 -11.85
CA ALA A 51 -16.69 16.40 -10.73
C ALA A 51 -16.60 14.91 -10.36
N ILE A 52 -15.40 14.43 -10.13
CA ILE A 52 -15.13 13.07 -9.64
C ILE A 52 -14.11 13.08 -8.53
N THR A 53 -13.99 11.97 -7.79
CA THR A 53 -12.90 11.72 -6.88
C THR A 53 -12.00 10.63 -7.47
N LEU A 54 -10.72 10.95 -7.62
CA LEU A 54 -9.64 10.01 -7.95
C LEU A 54 -8.92 9.62 -6.66
N ASP A 55 -8.00 8.66 -6.75
CA ASP A 55 -7.08 8.35 -5.67
C ASP A 55 -5.73 9.03 -5.89
N ASN A 56 -5.01 9.36 -4.82
CA ASN A 56 -3.64 9.87 -4.93
C ASN A 56 -2.64 8.78 -5.37
N GLY A 57 -3.09 7.56 -5.57
CA GLY A 57 -2.40 6.40 -6.10
C GLY A 57 -3.36 5.23 -6.15
N GLN A 58 -3.37 4.47 -7.25
CA GLN A 58 -4.23 3.30 -7.36
C GLN A 58 -3.72 2.19 -6.42
N HIS A 59 -4.49 1.85 -5.42
CA HIS A 59 -4.16 0.81 -4.46
C HIS A 59 -4.92 -0.50 -4.76
N ILE A 60 -4.28 -1.61 -4.40
CA ILE A 60 -4.89 -2.94 -4.34
C ILE A 60 -4.75 -3.42 -2.90
N LEU A 61 -5.82 -3.93 -2.32
CA LEU A 61 -5.75 -4.72 -1.11
C LEU A 61 -5.77 -6.20 -1.48
N ILE A 62 -5.35 -7.06 -0.59
CA ILE A 62 -5.46 -8.51 -0.78
C ILE A 62 -6.27 -9.15 0.35
N GLY A 63 -6.75 -10.37 0.11
CA GLY A 63 -7.55 -11.10 1.09
C GLY A 63 -6.83 -11.37 2.41
N ALA A 64 -5.49 -11.34 2.41
CA ALA A 64 -4.66 -11.48 3.60
C ALA A 64 -4.61 -10.23 4.50
N TYR A 65 -5.18 -9.08 4.07
CA TYR A 65 -5.23 -7.85 4.88
C TYR A 65 -6.31 -7.93 5.97
N SER A 66 -6.13 -8.84 6.91
CA SER A 66 -7.15 -9.21 7.90
C SER A 66 -7.54 -8.06 8.82
N GLU A 67 -6.56 -7.30 9.33
CA GLU A 67 -6.82 -6.21 10.27
C GLU A 67 -7.43 -4.99 9.57
N THR A 68 -6.95 -4.66 8.38
CA THR A 68 -7.57 -3.61 7.56
C THR A 68 -9.04 -3.91 7.31
N LEU A 69 -9.36 -5.13 6.87
CA LEU A 69 -10.75 -5.53 6.61
C LEU A 69 -11.59 -5.61 7.89
N ARG A 70 -11.00 -6.00 9.02
CA ARG A 70 -11.68 -6.01 10.32
C ARG A 70 -12.07 -4.59 10.76
N LEU A 71 -11.11 -3.64 10.69
CA LEU A 71 -11.37 -2.25 11.08
C LEU A 71 -12.36 -1.56 10.14
N MET A 72 -12.29 -1.82 8.83
CA MET A 72 -13.29 -1.31 7.89
C MET A 72 -14.71 -1.73 8.30
N ARG A 73 -14.93 -3.01 8.64
CA ARG A 73 -16.23 -3.50 9.13
C ARG A 73 -16.62 -2.85 10.46
N LEU A 74 -15.67 -2.70 11.38
CA LEU A 74 -15.90 -2.09 12.69
C LEU A 74 -16.44 -0.65 12.57
N VAL A 75 -15.91 0.13 11.63
CA VAL A 75 -16.37 1.51 11.39
C VAL A 75 -17.57 1.60 10.44
N GLY A 76 -18.20 0.46 10.11
CA GLY A 76 -19.46 0.39 9.37
C GLY A 76 -19.32 0.35 7.85
N ILE A 77 -18.14 0.03 7.30
CA ILE A 77 -17.97 -0.17 5.85
C ILE A 77 -18.44 -1.57 5.46
N ASP A 78 -19.34 -1.63 4.49
CA ASP A 78 -19.67 -2.88 3.77
C ASP A 78 -18.51 -3.23 2.83
N VAL A 79 -17.64 -4.12 3.31
CA VAL A 79 -16.40 -4.51 2.60
C VAL A 79 -16.71 -5.19 1.26
N ASP A 80 -17.80 -5.95 1.17
CA ASP A 80 -18.15 -6.70 -0.03
C ASP A 80 -18.75 -5.77 -1.11
N ALA A 81 -19.44 -4.72 -0.72
CA ALA A 81 -19.87 -3.65 -1.62
C ALA A 81 -18.72 -2.73 -2.03
N ALA A 82 -17.83 -2.37 -1.09
CA ALA A 82 -16.75 -1.40 -1.29
C ALA A 82 -15.57 -1.94 -2.09
N LEU A 83 -15.37 -3.27 -2.12
CA LEU A 83 -14.23 -3.93 -2.75
C LEU A 83 -14.70 -5.01 -3.74
N LEU A 84 -14.20 -4.95 -4.96
CA LEU A 84 -14.36 -6.04 -5.92
C LEU A 84 -13.33 -7.14 -5.60
N ARG A 85 -13.81 -8.28 -5.11
CA ARG A 85 -12.96 -9.44 -4.83
C ARG A 85 -12.81 -10.32 -6.07
N THR A 86 -11.58 -10.51 -6.53
CA THR A 86 -11.24 -11.38 -7.65
C THR A 86 -10.08 -12.33 -7.27
N PRO A 87 -10.02 -13.56 -7.80
CA PRO A 87 -8.81 -14.36 -7.70
C PRO A 87 -7.59 -13.63 -8.23
N LEU A 88 -6.40 -13.97 -7.73
CA LEU A 88 -5.14 -13.43 -8.26
C LEU A 88 -5.06 -13.65 -9.77
N ALA A 89 -4.84 -12.57 -10.52
CA ALA A 89 -4.66 -12.59 -11.94
C ALA A 89 -3.57 -11.60 -12.37
N LEU A 90 -2.56 -12.10 -13.05
CA LEU A 90 -1.54 -11.34 -13.78
C LEU A 90 -1.71 -11.67 -15.26
N VAL A 91 -2.73 -11.09 -15.86
CA VAL A 91 -3.10 -11.32 -17.26
C VAL A 91 -2.73 -10.09 -18.07
N PHE A 92 -2.07 -10.30 -19.19
CA PHE A 92 -1.64 -9.27 -20.13
C PHE A 92 -2.72 -9.02 -21.19
N PRO A 93 -2.68 -7.88 -21.91
CA PRO A 93 -3.67 -7.55 -22.95
C PRO A 93 -3.83 -8.59 -24.08
N ASP A 94 -2.76 -9.35 -24.36
CA ASP A 94 -2.76 -10.46 -25.34
C ASP A 94 -3.40 -11.76 -24.80
N GLY A 95 -3.90 -11.75 -23.57
CA GLY A 95 -4.53 -12.90 -22.91
C GLY A 95 -3.55 -13.93 -22.34
N THR A 96 -2.24 -13.68 -22.44
CA THR A 96 -1.23 -14.50 -21.78
C THR A 96 -1.11 -14.16 -20.29
N GLY A 97 -0.36 -15.00 -19.54
CA GLY A 97 -0.09 -14.79 -18.13
C GLY A 97 -0.77 -15.81 -17.20
N LEU A 98 -0.83 -15.44 -15.93
CA LEU A 98 -1.26 -16.31 -14.82
C LEU A 98 -2.61 -15.87 -14.27
N ARG A 99 -3.51 -16.83 -14.06
CA ARG A 99 -4.78 -16.62 -13.35
C ARG A 99 -5.05 -17.79 -12.41
N PHE A 100 -5.36 -17.49 -11.16
CA PHE A 100 -5.79 -18.52 -10.21
C PHE A 100 -7.28 -18.83 -10.42
N PRO A 101 -7.67 -20.10 -10.47
CA PRO A 101 -9.08 -20.50 -10.42
C PRO A 101 -9.64 -20.33 -9.00
N LYS A 102 -10.97 -20.32 -8.86
CA LYS A 102 -11.66 -20.32 -7.55
C LYS A 102 -11.57 -21.72 -6.89
N LEU A 103 -10.39 -22.07 -6.42
CA LEU A 103 -10.11 -23.29 -5.68
C LEU A 103 -9.53 -22.93 -4.31
N PRO A 104 -9.62 -23.83 -3.31
CA PRO A 104 -8.93 -23.61 -2.04
C PRO A 104 -7.40 -23.67 -2.21
N ALA A 105 -6.68 -22.85 -1.44
CA ALA A 105 -5.21 -22.92 -1.40
C ALA A 105 -4.74 -24.29 -0.83
N PRO A 106 -3.66 -24.86 -1.35
CA PRO A 106 -2.76 -24.34 -2.39
C PRO A 106 -3.14 -24.80 -3.83
N LEU A 107 -4.32 -25.42 -4.02
CA LEU A 107 -4.75 -25.98 -5.30
C LEU A 107 -5.00 -24.88 -6.34
N ASP A 108 -5.44 -23.70 -5.91
CA ASP A 108 -5.61 -22.53 -6.74
C ASP A 108 -4.30 -22.08 -7.40
N ALA A 109 -3.21 -22.00 -6.62
CA ALA A 109 -1.88 -21.65 -7.11
C ALA A 109 -1.34 -22.73 -8.08
N LEU A 110 -1.45 -24.00 -7.71
CA LEU A 110 -1.00 -25.11 -8.56
C LEU A 110 -1.75 -25.11 -9.91
N ALA A 111 -3.08 -25.04 -9.86
CA ALA A 111 -3.89 -25.02 -11.07
C ALA A 111 -3.66 -23.75 -11.90
N GLY A 112 -3.45 -22.60 -11.26
CA GLY A 112 -3.09 -21.36 -11.91
C GLY A 112 -1.77 -21.47 -12.66
N ILE A 113 -0.72 -22.03 -12.04
CA ILE A 113 0.60 -22.22 -12.68
C ILE A 113 0.48 -23.19 -13.86
N LEU A 114 -0.20 -24.32 -13.67
CA LEU A 114 -0.41 -25.30 -14.75
C LEU A 114 -1.24 -24.73 -15.91
N GLY A 115 -2.22 -23.86 -15.60
CA GLY A 115 -3.09 -23.18 -16.56
C GLY A 115 -2.50 -21.90 -17.16
N ALA A 116 -1.31 -21.45 -16.75
CA ALA A 116 -0.71 -20.21 -17.23
C ALA A 116 -0.56 -20.22 -18.76
N ARG A 117 -1.15 -19.22 -19.42
CA ARG A 117 -1.14 -19.11 -20.89
C ARG A 117 0.13 -18.47 -21.39
N GLY A 118 0.66 -18.96 -22.49
CA GLY A 118 1.93 -18.50 -23.08
C GLY A 118 3.18 -19.04 -22.38
N TRP A 119 3.04 -19.78 -21.27
CA TRP A 119 4.15 -20.38 -20.55
C TRP A 119 4.47 -21.79 -21.05
N SER A 120 5.75 -22.07 -21.30
CA SER A 120 6.24 -23.40 -21.60
C SER A 120 6.20 -24.31 -20.36
N TRP A 121 6.28 -25.63 -20.58
CA TRP A 121 6.42 -26.58 -19.46
C TRP A 121 7.68 -26.34 -18.63
N ARG A 122 8.76 -25.84 -19.24
CA ARG A 122 9.98 -25.44 -18.53
C ARG A 122 9.71 -24.29 -17.56
N ASP A 123 8.94 -23.28 -17.97
CA ASP A 123 8.55 -22.15 -17.12
C ASP A 123 7.76 -22.63 -15.90
N LYS A 124 6.74 -23.46 -16.14
CA LYS A 124 5.87 -24.03 -15.10
C LYS A 124 6.66 -24.90 -14.11
N LEU A 125 7.50 -25.81 -14.61
CA LEU A 125 8.28 -26.71 -13.77
C LEU A 125 9.36 -25.99 -12.96
N THR A 126 10.03 -24.98 -13.52
CA THR A 126 10.99 -24.19 -12.76
C THR A 126 10.32 -23.44 -11.62
N LEU A 127 9.15 -22.84 -11.85
CA LEU A 127 8.39 -22.16 -10.80
C LEU A 127 7.93 -23.13 -9.71
N LEU A 128 7.35 -24.27 -10.07
CA LEU A 128 6.90 -25.29 -9.10
C LEU A 128 8.06 -25.83 -8.24
N ARG A 129 9.22 -26.12 -8.85
CA ARG A 129 10.41 -26.55 -8.12
C ARG A 129 10.91 -25.47 -7.17
N THR A 130 10.98 -24.23 -7.62
CA THR A 130 11.43 -23.08 -6.81
C THR A 130 10.47 -22.83 -5.66
N ALA A 131 9.16 -22.79 -5.91
CA ALA A 131 8.12 -22.61 -4.88
C ALA A 131 8.16 -23.75 -3.83
N THR A 132 8.34 -25.00 -4.26
CA THR A 132 8.54 -26.15 -3.35
C THR A 132 9.81 -25.98 -2.52
N GLY A 133 10.88 -25.45 -3.10
CA GLY A 133 12.11 -25.13 -2.38
C GLY A 133 11.87 -24.08 -1.29
N TRP A 134 11.18 -22.99 -1.61
CA TRP A 134 10.81 -21.96 -0.65
C TRP A 134 9.93 -22.50 0.48
N GLN A 135 8.95 -23.33 0.15
CA GLN A 135 8.09 -23.97 1.13
C GLN A 135 8.87 -24.89 2.09
N ARG A 136 9.80 -25.70 1.57
CA ARG A 136 10.68 -26.57 2.40
C ARG A 136 11.63 -25.75 3.29
N ALA A 137 12.08 -24.59 2.84
CA ALA A 137 12.86 -23.65 3.61
C ALA A 137 12.01 -22.79 4.59
N GLY A 138 10.71 -23.06 4.74
CA GLY A 138 9.81 -22.29 5.61
C GLY A 138 9.64 -20.84 5.14
N PHE A 139 9.76 -20.56 3.84
CA PHE A 139 9.74 -19.22 3.27
C PHE A 139 10.79 -18.28 3.92
N SER A 140 11.98 -18.82 4.16
CA SER A 140 13.11 -18.09 4.72
C SER A 140 14.30 -18.12 3.76
N CYS A 141 15.07 -17.06 3.74
CA CYS A 141 16.33 -16.94 3.03
C CYS A 141 17.31 -16.06 3.80
N ASP A 142 18.55 -15.95 3.32
CA ASP A 142 19.53 -15.01 3.86
C ASP A 142 18.98 -13.58 3.80
N ALA A 143 19.18 -12.83 4.89
CA ALA A 143 18.66 -11.46 5.04
C ALA A 143 19.24 -10.48 3.99
N GLN A 144 20.45 -10.77 3.48
CA GLN A 144 21.11 -9.95 2.45
C GLN A 144 20.66 -10.28 1.02
N ARG A 145 19.88 -11.35 0.84
CA ARG A 145 19.47 -11.81 -0.50
C ARG A 145 18.39 -10.93 -1.09
N SER A 146 18.61 -10.46 -2.33
CA SER A 146 17.60 -9.77 -3.12
C SER A 146 16.57 -10.74 -3.74
N VAL A 147 15.43 -10.21 -4.21
CA VAL A 147 14.43 -11.00 -4.95
C VAL A 147 15.00 -11.54 -6.26
N ALA A 148 15.81 -10.76 -6.98
CA ALA A 148 16.46 -11.22 -8.21
C ALA A 148 17.38 -12.43 -7.96
N GLU A 149 18.20 -12.38 -6.91
CA GLU A 149 19.07 -13.50 -6.51
C GLU A 149 18.26 -14.71 -6.03
N LEU A 150 17.19 -14.48 -5.26
CA LEU A 150 16.28 -15.51 -4.81
C LEU A 150 15.63 -16.26 -5.99
N CYS A 151 15.33 -15.54 -7.06
CA CYS A 151 14.62 -16.01 -8.25
C CYS A 151 15.54 -16.32 -9.43
N ALA A 152 16.86 -16.37 -9.25
CA ALA A 152 17.84 -16.56 -10.32
C ALA A 152 17.65 -17.88 -11.10
N ALA A 153 17.12 -18.92 -10.47
CA ALA A 153 16.86 -20.22 -11.12
C ALA A 153 15.60 -20.23 -11.99
N LEU A 154 14.74 -19.20 -11.91
CA LEU A 154 13.54 -19.09 -12.73
C LEU A 154 13.90 -18.68 -14.16
N THR A 155 13.06 -19.08 -15.12
CA THR A 155 13.22 -18.64 -16.51
C THR A 155 12.97 -17.12 -16.61
N PRO A 156 13.54 -16.46 -17.64
CA PRO A 156 13.28 -15.04 -17.87
C PRO A 156 11.78 -14.72 -17.93
N ARG A 157 11.01 -15.53 -18.65
CA ARG A 157 9.55 -15.35 -18.77
C ARG A 157 8.83 -15.33 -17.41
N VAL A 158 9.14 -16.27 -16.53
CA VAL A 158 8.52 -16.31 -15.19
C VAL A 158 8.93 -15.09 -14.35
N ARG A 159 10.18 -14.66 -14.47
CA ARG A 159 10.63 -13.42 -13.80
C ARG A 159 9.88 -12.21 -14.31
N ASP A 160 9.86 -12.00 -15.62
CA ASP A 160 9.27 -10.82 -16.26
C ASP A 160 7.74 -10.77 -16.14
N GLU A 161 7.05 -11.93 -16.20
CA GLU A 161 5.58 -11.99 -16.23
C GLU A 161 4.93 -12.26 -14.86
N MET A 162 5.71 -12.64 -13.84
CA MET A 162 5.18 -12.92 -12.50
C MET A 162 5.99 -12.26 -11.38
N ILE A 163 7.30 -12.54 -11.30
CA ILE A 163 8.09 -12.13 -10.14
C ILE A 163 8.23 -10.61 -10.09
N ASP A 164 8.66 -9.98 -11.18
CA ASP A 164 8.87 -8.53 -11.23
C ASP A 164 7.58 -7.74 -11.03
N PRO A 165 6.45 -8.07 -11.71
CA PRO A 165 5.17 -7.43 -11.43
C PRO A 165 4.70 -7.61 -9.98
N LEU A 166 4.82 -8.82 -9.40
CA LEU A 166 4.46 -9.04 -8.00
C LEU A 166 5.38 -8.30 -7.04
N CYS A 167 6.68 -8.29 -7.30
CA CYS A 167 7.66 -7.60 -6.46
C CYS A 167 7.39 -6.10 -6.42
N VAL A 168 7.25 -5.44 -7.56
CA VAL A 168 6.98 -4.00 -7.60
C VAL A 168 5.60 -3.64 -7.07
N SER A 169 4.59 -4.50 -7.27
CA SER A 169 3.25 -4.24 -6.72
C SER A 169 3.19 -4.39 -5.20
N ALA A 170 3.97 -5.31 -4.63
CA ALA A 170 3.98 -5.59 -3.20
C ALA A 170 4.96 -4.72 -2.42
N LEU A 171 6.12 -4.39 -2.99
CA LEU A 171 7.23 -3.73 -2.29
C LEU A 171 7.61 -2.37 -2.89
N ASN A 172 7.05 -1.99 -4.02
CA ASN A 172 7.42 -0.80 -4.80
C ASN A 172 8.95 -0.62 -4.93
N THR A 173 9.66 -1.72 -5.00
CA THR A 173 11.13 -1.79 -5.08
C THR A 173 11.48 -2.78 -6.18
N PRO A 174 12.36 -2.44 -7.14
CA PRO A 174 12.77 -3.37 -8.18
C PRO A 174 13.36 -4.66 -7.61
N ALA A 175 13.14 -5.80 -8.28
CA ALA A 175 13.57 -7.12 -7.80
C ALA A 175 15.08 -7.22 -7.50
N ALA A 176 15.91 -6.45 -8.20
CA ALA A 176 17.35 -6.39 -7.95
C ALA A 176 17.71 -5.77 -6.61
N GLU A 177 16.87 -4.88 -6.09
CA GLU A 177 17.08 -4.15 -4.83
C GLU A 177 16.13 -4.60 -3.71
N ALA A 178 15.06 -5.29 -4.03
CA ALA A 178 14.04 -5.69 -3.07
C ALA A 178 14.48 -6.87 -2.20
N SER A 179 14.08 -6.85 -0.92
CA SER A 179 14.36 -7.91 0.05
C SER A 179 13.68 -9.24 -0.31
N GLY A 180 14.47 -10.29 -0.54
CA GLY A 180 13.98 -11.64 -0.76
C GLY A 180 13.21 -12.19 0.45
N GLN A 181 13.65 -11.89 1.66
CA GLN A 181 12.97 -12.33 2.89
C GLN A 181 11.58 -11.72 3.05
N VAL A 182 11.42 -10.43 2.76
CA VAL A 182 10.11 -9.75 2.81
C VAL A 182 9.20 -10.28 1.70
N PHE A 183 9.72 -10.46 0.49
CA PHE A 183 8.97 -11.03 -0.63
C PHE A 183 8.45 -12.44 -0.32
N LEU A 184 9.29 -13.32 0.24
CA LEU A 184 8.87 -14.66 0.66
C LEU A 184 7.78 -14.63 1.73
N ARG A 185 7.85 -13.68 2.70
CA ARG A 185 6.80 -13.52 3.70
C ARG A 185 5.46 -13.13 3.06
N VAL A 186 5.47 -12.15 2.14
CA VAL A 186 4.26 -11.75 1.42
C VAL A 186 3.67 -12.92 0.65
N LEU A 187 4.48 -13.70 -0.06
CA LEU A 187 4.02 -14.89 -0.78
C LEU A 187 3.43 -15.95 0.17
N ARG A 188 4.11 -16.23 1.29
CA ARG A 188 3.63 -17.19 2.29
C ARG A 188 2.26 -16.79 2.81
N ASP A 189 2.11 -15.55 3.26
CA ASP A 189 0.92 -15.09 3.95
C ASP A 189 -0.26 -14.90 2.98
N ALA A 190 0.01 -14.47 1.74
CA ALA A 190 -1.01 -14.39 0.70
C ALA A 190 -1.50 -15.78 0.24
N MET A 191 -0.60 -16.76 0.12
CA MET A 191 -0.94 -18.07 -0.49
C MET A 191 -1.27 -19.17 0.52
N PHE A 192 -0.76 -19.06 1.77
CA PHE A 192 -0.89 -20.14 2.77
C PHE A 192 -1.43 -19.63 4.12
N GLY A 193 -1.68 -18.31 4.27
CA GLY A 193 -2.19 -17.73 5.52
C GLY A 193 -3.68 -18.02 5.72
N VAL A 194 -4.53 -17.27 5.05
CA VAL A 194 -5.99 -17.38 5.18
C VAL A 194 -6.63 -17.79 3.86
N SER A 195 -7.79 -18.43 3.92
CA SER A 195 -8.55 -18.79 2.71
C SER A 195 -8.88 -17.54 1.89
N GLY A 196 -8.54 -17.55 0.61
CA GLY A 196 -8.69 -16.40 -0.28
C GLY A 196 -7.72 -15.24 0.03
N GLY A 197 -6.63 -15.50 0.77
CA GLY A 197 -5.59 -14.51 1.08
C GLY A 197 -4.94 -13.89 -0.16
N SER A 198 -4.78 -14.68 -1.22
CA SER A 198 -4.27 -14.25 -2.52
C SER A 198 -5.25 -13.44 -3.38
N ASN A 199 -6.55 -13.39 -3.03
CA ASN A 199 -7.52 -12.65 -3.81
C ASN A 199 -7.17 -11.18 -3.84
N LEU A 200 -7.27 -10.58 -5.01
CA LEU A 200 -7.18 -9.13 -5.18
C LEU A 200 -8.49 -8.49 -4.73
N LEU A 201 -8.39 -7.41 -3.99
CA LEU A 201 -9.49 -6.59 -3.51
C LEU A 201 -9.34 -5.21 -4.13
N LEU A 202 -10.08 -4.96 -5.19
CA LEU A 202 -9.99 -3.72 -5.97
C LEU A 202 -11.02 -2.70 -5.44
N PRO A 203 -10.60 -1.52 -5.00
CA PRO A 203 -11.52 -0.49 -4.49
C PRO A 203 -12.54 -0.04 -5.54
N ARG A 204 -13.82 -0.04 -5.16
CA ARG A 204 -14.95 0.48 -5.95
C ARG A 204 -15.30 1.92 -5.59
N GLN A 205 -14.75 2.43 -4.52
CA GLN A 205 -14.83 3.82 -4.08
C GLN A 205 -13.44 4.37 -3.84
N ASP A 206 -13.31 5.67 -3.63
CA ASP A 206 -12.00 6.27 -3.34
C ASP A 206 -11.47 5.85 -1.95
N LEU A 207 -10.16 5.99 -1.79
CA LEU A 207 -9.47 5.52 -0.57
C LEU A 207 -9.83 6.33 0.68
N GLY A 208 -10.32 7.56 0.54
CA GLY A 208 -10.81 8.37 1.66
C GLY A 208 -12.10 7.80 2.23
N ALA A 209 -13.05 7.48 1.34
CA ALA A 209 -14.33 6.87 1.69
C ALA A 209 -14.18 5.41 2.17
N LEU A 210 -13.13 4.71 1.72
CA LEU A 210 -12.93 3.29 2.01
C LEU A 210 -12.68 3.00 3.51
N PHE A 211 -12.01 3.90 4.24
CA PHE A 211 -11.77 3.75 5.69
C PHE A 211 -11.61 5.10 6.43
N PRO A 212 -10.75 6.04 5.98
CA PRO A 212 -10.41 7.24 6.75
C PRO A 212 -11.60 8.07 7.22
N GLU A 213 -12.56 8.36 6.33
CA GLU A 213 -13.72 9.18 6.64
C GLU A 213 -14.69 8.48 7.59
N ALA A 214 -14.91 7.18 7.39
CA ALA A 214 -15.73 6.38 8.27
C ALA A 214 -15.10 6.26 9.66
N ALA A 215 -13.79 6.05 9.74
CA ALA A 215 -13.04 6.01 10.99
C ALA A 215 -13.13 7.34 11.76
N ALA A 216 -12.98 8.47 11.08
CA ALA A 216 -13.08 9.79 11.72
C ALA A 216 -14.50 10.05 12.30
N ARG A 217 -15.57 9.71 11.56
CA ARG A 217 -16.96 9.78 12.06
C ARG A 217 -17.16 8.88 13.27
N TRP A 218 -16.73 7.62 13.17
CA TRP A 218 -16.86 6.62 14.22
C TRP A 218 -16.15 7.04 15.53
N ILE A 219 -14.96 7.66 15.43
CA ILE A 219 -14.23 8.25 16.56
C ILE A 219 -15.04 9.39 17.18
N GLY A 220 -15.57 10.31 16.36
CA GLY A 220 -16.39 11.44 16.82
C GLY A 220 -17.66 11.02 17.56
N GLU A 221 -18.36 9.98 17.07
CA GLU A 221 -19.56 9.40 17.69
C GLU A 221 -19.28 8.81 19.09
N ARG A 222 -18.01 8.49 19.40
CA ARG A 222 -17.54 7.95 20.69
C ARG A 222 -16.86 9.01 21.57
N GLY A 223 -17.05 10.29 21.23
CA GLY A 223 -16.54 11.40 22.03
C GLY A 223 -15.05 11.72 21.79
N GLY A 224 -14.41 11.07 20.81
CA GLY A 224 -13.08 11.44 20.34
C GLY A 224 -13.10 12.68 19.46
N ARG A 225 -11.94 13.28 19.24
CA ARG A 225 -11.79 14.49 18.42
C ARG A 225 -10.83 14.26 17.26
N VAL A 226 -11.20 14.67 16.05
CA VAL A 226 -10.31 14.71 14.88
C VAL A 226 -10.15 16.16 14.42
N ALA A 227 -8.97 16.73 14.61
CA ALA A 227 -8.63 18.11 14.31
C ALA A 227 -7.86 18.19 12.99
N LEU A 228 -8.55 18.55 11.90
CA LEU A 228 -7.95 18.76 10.57
C LEU A 228 -7.35 20.16 10.43
N GLY A 229 -6.32 20.29 9.60
CA GLY A 229 -5.60 21.56 9.39
C GLY A 229 -4.77 21.97 10.59
N HIS A 230 -4.54 21.09 11.55
CA HIS A 230 -3.81 21.33 12.79
C HIS A 230 -2.46 20.62 12.75
N ARG A 231 -1.41 21.36 12.41
CA ARG A 231 -0.02 20.88 12.43
C ARG A 231 0.55 21.06 13.82
N ILE A 232 0.93 19.98 14.49
CA ILE A 232 1.61 20.02 15.78
C ILE A 232 3.00 20.63 15.61
N GLN A 233 3.30 21.64 16.44
CA GLN A 233 4.57 22.34 16.44
C GLN A 233 5.58 21.68 17.38
N ALA A 234 5.14 21.31 18.58
CA ALA A 234 5.99 20.76 19.62
C ALA A 234 5.27 19.68 20.44
N ILE A 235 6.07 18.75 20.93
CA ILE A 235 5.68 17.80 21.99
C ILE A 235 6.76 17.85 23.07
N ALA A 236 6.38 17.69 24.33
CA ALA A 236 7.32 17.69 25.43
C ALA A 236 6.84 16.80 26.59
N PRO A 237 7.74 16.12 27.31
CA PRO A 237 7.38 15.49 28.57
C PRO A 237 6.79 16.52 29.54
N ASP A 238 5.79 16.11 30.33
CA ASP A 238 5.16 16.93 31.35
C ASP A 238 5.21 16.20 32.72
N THR A 239 4.77 16.88 33.76
CA THR A 239 4.76 16.35 35.12
C THR A 239 3.93 15.09 35.24
N GLY A 240 4.35 14.15 36.09
CA GLY A 240 3.63 12.89 36.34
C GLY A 240 3.66 11.87 35.21
N GLY A 241 4.65 11.94 34.31
CA GLY A 241 4.82 10.97 33.22
C GLY A 241 3.89 11.18 32.03
N SER A 242 3.18 12.33 31.99
CA SER A 242 2.33 12.72 30.86
C SER A 242 3.11 13.51 29.80
N TRP A 243 2.43 13.88 28.74
CA TRP A 243 3.00 14.63 27.62
C TRP A 243 2.18 15.87 27.32
N ARG A 244 2.83 16.94 26.90
CA ARG A 244 2.22 18.12 26.34
C ARG A 244 2.38 18.07 24.82
N VAL A 245 1.27 18.24 24.12
CA VAL A 245 1.20 18.38 22.66
C VAL A 245 0.70 19.79 22.38
N ASP A 246 1.55 20.67 21.89
CA ASP A 246 1.34 22.12 21.89
C ASP A 246 0.88 22.59 23.29
N ASP A 247 -0.36 23.05 23.43
CA ASP A 247 -0.92 23.56 24.70
C ASP A 247 -1.78 22.53 25.46
N GLU A 248 -1.97 21.31 24.90
CA GLU A 248 -2.85 20.30 25.51
C GLU A 248 -2.05 19.18 26.18
N ARG A 249 -2.58 18.64 27.29
CA ARG A 249 -1.96 17.53 28.04
C ARG A 249 -2.60 16.20 27.71
N PHE A 250 -1.74 15.17 27.55
CA PHE A 250 -2.09 13.79 27.23
C PHE A 250 -1.30 12.80 28.10
N ASP A 251 -1.85 11.62 28.34
CA ASP A 251 -1.13 10.56 29.04
C ASP A 251 -0.08 9.93 28.14
N THR A 252 -0.38 9.76 26.84
CA THR A 252 0.52 9.18 25.83
C THR A 252 0.37 9.90 24.49
N VAL A 253 1.45 9.85 23.69
CA VAL A 253 1.53 10.42 22.34
C VAL A 253 1.94 9.35 21.34
N LEU A 254 1.19 9.23 20.24
CA LEU A 254 1.49 8.37 19.13
C LEU A 254 1.79 9.19 17.87
N LEU A 255 3.02 9.10 17.36
CA LEU A 255 3.45 9.73 16.11
C LEU A 255 3.06 8.85 14.94
N ALA A 256 1.93 9.16 14.29
CA ALA A 256 1.40 8.48 13.10
C ALA A 256 1.68 9.27 11.81
N CYS A 257 2.67 10.15 11.86
CA CYS A 257 3.10 11.01 10.77
C CYS A 257 4.30 10.40 10.01
N PRO A 258 4.69 10.97 8.85
CA PRO A 258 5.87 10.49 8.11
C PRO A 258 7.15 10.46 8.97
N PRO A 259 8.08 9.51 8.72
CA PRO A 259 9.24 9.29 9.60
C PRO A 259 10.11 10.54 9.80
N ALA A 260 10.28 11.39 8.79
CA ALA A 260 11.02 12.64 8.93
C ALA A 260 10.34 13.63 9.88
N GLU A 261 9.01 13.70 9.87
CA GLU A 261 8.24 14.55 10.78
C GLU A 261 8.19 13.97 12.19
N ALA A 262 8.05 12.65 12.31
CA ALA A 262 8.14 11.96 13.59
C ALA A 262 9.53 12.19 14.24
N ALA A 263 10.61 12.09 13.46
CA ALA A 263 11.97 12.38 13.93
C ALA A 263 12.11 13.86 14.35
N ARG A 264 11.55 14.81 13.60
CA ARG A 264 11.57 16.23 13.97
C ARG A 264 10.91 16.49 15.33
N LEU A 265 9.73 15.91 15.54
CA LEU A 265 9.00 16.06 16.80
C LEU A 265 9.72 15.38 17.97
N ALA A 266 10.22 14.16 17.75
CA ALA A 266 10.95 13.41 18.77
C ALA A 266 12.25 14.12 19.22
N GLU A 267 13.05 14.65 18.29
CA GLU A 267 14.26 15.43 18.61
C GLU A 267 13.96 16.72 19.37
N ALA A 268 12.88 17.41 18.97
CA ALA A 268 12.48 18.65 19.64
C ALA A 268 11.88 18.42 21.03
N SER A 269 11.54 17.17 21.40
CA SER A 269 10.83 16.84 22.64
C SER A 269 11.73 16.74 23.89
N ALA A 270 13.02 16.95 23.77
CA ALA A 270 14.01 16.83 24.85
C ALA A 270 14.18 15.41 25.44
N VAL A 271 13.69 14.37 24.78
CA VAL A 271 14.02 12.97 25.13
C VAL A 271 15.19 12.45 24.27
N ASP A 272 15.93 11.49 24.78
CA ASP A 272 16.96 10.83 23.96
C ASP A 272 16.32 9.88 22.94
N ALA A 273 16.13 10.39 21.73
CA ALA A 273 15.62 9.67 20.57
C ALA A 273 16.65 9.57 19.45
N THR A 274 17.93 9.85 19.72
CA THR A 274 18.99 9.98 18.71
C THR A 274 19.07 8.78 17.77
N ALA A 275 19.14 7.57 18.32
CA ALA A 275 19.23 6.33 17.53
C ALA A 275 17.95 6.08 16.69
N TRP A 276 16.77 6.32 17.28
CA TRP A 276 15.50 6.19 16.61
C TRP A 276 15.38 7.16 15.44
N CYS A 277 15.73 8.40 15.65
CA CYS A 277 15.69 9.46 14.63
C CYS A 277 16.65 9.18 13.47
N ALA A 278 17.84 8.66 13.77
CA ALA A 278 18.81 8.23 12.76
C ALA A 278 18.23 7.12 11.87
N GLN A 279 17.62 6.08 12.45
CA GLN A 279 16.98 5.00 11.69
C GLN A 279 15.79 5.52 10.86
N ALA A 280 14.94 6.38 11.43
CA ALA A 280 13.79 6.93 10.73
C ALA A 280 14.19 7.79 9.51
N ARG A 281 15.29 8.54 9.61
CA ARG A 281 15.83 9.37 8.52
C ARG A 281 16.62 8.60 7.48
N ALA A 282 17.16 7.43 7.83
CA ALA A 282 17.90 6.58 6.90
C ALA A 282 17.01 5.91 5.85
N LEU A 283 15.69 5.92 6.03
CA LEU A 283 14.75 5.33 5.08
C LEU A 283 14.77 6.08 3.74
N ARG A 284 15.15 5.38 2.68
CA ARG A 284 15.09 5.88 1.29
C ARG A 284 13.70 5.62 0.73
N PHE A 285 13.11 6.59 0.06
CA PHE A 285 11.74 6.50 -0.48
C PHE A 285 11.74 6.32 -1.99
N GLU A 286 10.77 5.54 -2.46
CA GLU A 286 10.45 5.34 -3.86
C GLU A 286 9.12 6.03 -4.21
N ALA A 287 9.07 6.63 -5.40
CA ALA A 287 7.86 7.25 -5.89
C ALA A 287 6.95 6.24 -6.60
N ILE A 288 5.66 6.54 -6.58
CA ILE A 288 4.66 5.91 -7.46
C ILE A 288 3.99 7.03 -8.25
N THR A 289 3.87 6.82 -9.56
CA THR A 289 3.10 7.71 -10.42
C THR A 289 1.87 6.98 -10.93
N THR A 290 0.71 7.61 -10.80
CA THR A 290 -0.53 7.16 -11.43
C THR A 290 -0.94 8.18 -12.48
N VAL A 291 -1.03 7.73 -13.74
CA VAL A 291 -1.50 8.55 -14.86
C VAL A 291 -2.94 8.14 -15.15
N TYR A 292 -3.87 9.05 -14.90
CA TYR A 292 -5.29 8.86 -15.25
C TYR A 292 -5.52 9.29 -16.69
N LEU A 293 -6.03 8.34 -17.50
CA LEU A 293 -6.31 8.56 -18.92
C LEU A 293 -7.80 8.49 -19.19
N GLN A 294 -8.33 9.44 -19.97
CA GLN A 294 -9.65 9.38 -20.60
C GLN A 294 -9.54 8.91 -22.06
N GLY A 295 -10.63 8.38 -22.60
CA GLY A 295 -10.71 7.87 -23.98
C GLY A 295 -10.45 6.38 -24.11
N GLY A 296 -10.30 5.68 -22.97
CA GLY A 296 -10.24 4.23 -22.94
C GLY A 296 -11.57 3.57 -23.33
N HIS A 297 -11.49 2.33 -23.78
CA HIS A 297 -12.64 1.43 -23.92
C HIS A 297 -12.74 0.51 -22.71
N ARG A 298 -13.82 -0.27 -22.59
CA ARG A 298 -13.93 -1.28 -21.54
C ARG A 298 -12.87 -2.37 -21.76
N LEU A 299 -12.00 -2.57 -20.76
CA LEU A 299 -11.02 -3.65 -20.78
C LEU A 299 -11.69 -5.01 -20.53
N PRO A 300 -11.04 -6.13 -20.93
CA PRO A 300 -11.56 -7.47 -20.65
C PRO A 300 -11.63 -7.80 -19.15
N GLU A 301 -10.79 -7.16 -18.35
CA GLU A 301 -10.70 -7.30 -16.90
C GLU A 301 -10.63 -5.91 -16.24
N PRO A 302 -11.06 -5.76 -14.98
CA PRO A 302 -10.95 -4.50 -14.25
C PRO A 302 -9.50 -4.07 -14.01
N MET A 303 -8.56 -5.01 -14.08
CA MET A 303 -7.12 -4.80 -13.97
C MET A 303 -6.38 -5.71 -14.94
N LEU A 304 -5.38 -5.17 -15.63
CA LEU A 304 -4.43 -5.94 -16.45
C LEU A 304 -3.00 -5.62 -16.05
N ALA A 305 -2.14 -6.62 -16.11
CA ALA A 305 -0.70 -6.41 -16.11
C ALA A 305 -0.25 -5.92 -17.49
N LEU A 306 0.77 -5.08 -17.51
CA LEU A 306 1.35 -4.54 -18.74
C LEU A 306 2.82 -4.98 -18.87
N ARG A 307 3.28 -5.13 -20.10
CA ARG A 307 4.71 -5.36 -20.35
C ARG A 307 5.46 -4.06 -20.14
N SER A 308 6.21 -4.00 -19.05
CA SER A 308 6.95 -2.82 -18.65
C SER A 308 8.37 -2.83 -19.24
N THR A 309 8.78 -1.69 -19.79
CA THR A 309 10.13 -1.41 -20.30
C THR A 309 10.48 0.04 -19.95
N PRO A 310 11.74 0.49 -20.13
CA PRO A 310 12.10 1.89 -19.93
C PRO A 310 11.25 2.87 -20.76
N ASP A 311 10.81 2.49 -21.96
CA ASP A 311 9.98 3.30 -22.86
C ASP A 311 8.46 3.06 -22.68
N ALA A 312 8.07 2.04 -21.93
CA ALA A 312 6.69 1.67 -21.64
C ALA A 312 6.57 1.33 -20.14
N PRO A 313 6.62 2.36 -19.26
CA PRO A 313 6.97 2.15 -17.85
C PRO A 313 5.83 1.65 -16.96
N ALA A 314 4.55 1.71 -17.40
CA ALA A 314 3.43 1.26 -16.57
C ALA A 314 3.43 -0.28 -16.43
N GLN A 315 3.28 -0.75 -15.18
CA GLN A 315 3.17 -2.17 -14.87
C GLN A 315 1.72 -2.66 -14.86
N PHE A 316 0.79 -1.78 -14.55
CA PHE A 316 -0.64 -2.13 -14.43
C PHE A 316 -1.53 -1.03 -15.00
N VAL A 317 -2.69 -1.47 -15.50
CA VAL A 317 -3.81 -0.59 -15.84
C VAL A 317 -5.06 -1.04 -15.11
N PHE A 318 -5.83 -0.09 -14.60
CA PHE A 318 -7.13 -0.30 -13.96
C PHE A 318 -8.22 0.40 -14.77
N ASP A 319 -9.24 -0.34 -15.17
CA ASP A 319 -10.45 0.20 -15.78
C ASP A 319 -11.39 0.70 -14.68
N ARG A 320 -11.35 2.00 -14.40
CA ARG A 320 -12.17 2.61 -13.35
C ARG A 320 -13.66 2.48 -13.62
N GLY A 321 -14.07 2.38 -14.88
CA GLY A 321 -15.46 2.13 -15.25
C GLY A 321 -16.01 0.78 -14.75
N GLN A 322 -15.15 -0.22 -14.53
CA GLN A 322 -15.52 -1.50 -13.92
C GLN A 322 -15.42 -1.48 -12.38
N LEU A 323 -14.89 -0.40 -11.80
CA LEU A 323 -14.65 -0.21 -10.38
C LEU A 323 -15.51 0.95 -9.81
N GLY A 324 -16.66 1.23 -10.38
CA GLY A 324 -17.60 2.26 -9.90
C GLY A 324 -17.29 3.68 -10.37
N GLY A 325 -16.25 3.89 -11.16
CA GLY A 325 -15.89 5.16 -11.76
C GLY A 325 -16.49 5.37 -13.16
N PRO A 326 -16.15 6.49 -13.82
CA PRO A 326 -16.64 6.78 -15.18
C PRO A 326 -16.13 5.78 -16.21
N ALA A 327 -16.99 5.43 -17.19
CA ALA A 327 -16.59 4.61 -18.33
C ALA A 327 -15.47 5.30 -19.14
N GLY A 328 -14.49 4.51 -19.60
CA GLY A 328 -13.37 5.02 -20.37
C GLY A 328 -12.29 5.77 -19.57
N LEU A 329 -12.39 5.77 -18.25
CA LEU A 329 -11.35 6.26 -17.36
C LEU A 329 -10.43 5.11 -16.93
N TRP A 330 -9.15 5.22 -17.26
CA TRP A 330 -8.11 4.27 -16.85
C TRP A 330 -7.13 4.90 -15.87
N ALA A 331 -6.65 4.11 -14.91
CA ALA A 331 -5.52 4.46 -14.05
C ALA A 331 -4.33 3.58 -14.44
N MET A 332 -3.28 4.18 -14.97
CA MET A 332 -2.04 3.50 -15.33
C MET A 332 -0.99 3.76 -14.25
N VAL A 333 -0.43 2.69 -13.68
CA VAL A 333 0.45 2.77 -12.51
C VAL A 333 1.89 2.50 -12.90
N VAL A 334 2.77 3.42 -12.51
CA VAL A 334 4.22 3.33 -12.65
C VAL A 334 4.84 3.33 -11.26
N SER A 335 5.28 2.15 -10.81
CA SER A 335 5.99 1.95 -9.55
C SER A 335 7.47 2.29 -9.69
N ALA A 336 8.13 2.67 -8.59
CA ALA A 336 9.54 3.07 -8.54
C ALA A 336 9.87 4.12 -9.63
N SER A 337 8.98 5.09 -9.84
CA SER A 337 9.07 6.04 -10.95
C SER A 337 10.12 7.13 -10.67
N SER A 338 11.03 7.35 -11.64
CA SER A 338 12.07 8.37 -11.57
C SER A 338 12.05 9.35 -12.75
N THR A 339 11.18 9.10 -13.73
CA THR A 339 11.14 9.88 -14.99
C THR A 339 10.44 11.22 -14.76
N GLU A 340 10.86 12.22 -15.50
CA GLU A 340 10.23 13.54 -15.54
C GLU A 340 8.77 13.40 -16.04
N ARG A 341 7.87 14.24 -15.49
CA ARG A 341 6.42 14.10 -15.65
C ARG A 341 5.97 14.08 -17.11
N ALA A 342 6.39 15.05 -17.92
CA ALA A 342 5.93 15.16 -19.31
C ALA A 342 6.40 14.00 -20.17
N ALA A 343 7.65 13.55 -19.97
CA ALA A 343 8.18 12.37 -20.64
C ALA A 343 7.42 11.10 -20.22
N LEU A 344 7.11 10.96 -18.93
CA LEU A 344 6.35 9.83 -18.41
C LEU A 344 4.92 9.79 -18.98
N GLU A 345 4.23 10.92 -19.03
CA GLU A 345 2.89 11.03 -19.63
C GLU A 345 2.89 10.61 -21.10
N ALA A 346 3.88 11.05 -21.87
CA ALA A 346 4.04 10.67 -23.27
C ALA A 346 4.29 9.17 -23.43
N GLN A 347 5.19 8.59 -22.62
CA GLN A 347 5.48 7.15 -22.61
C GLN A 347 4.25 6.31 -22.25
N VAL A 348 3.51 6.71 -21.21
CA VAL A 348 2.28 6.01 -20.78
C VAL A 348 1.18 6.11 -21.84
N CYS A 349 1.01 7.26 -22.49
CA CYS A 349 0.07 7.39 -23.62
C CYS A 349 0.45 6.48 -24.80
N ALA A 350 1.75 6.43 -25.16
CA ALA A 350 2.24 5.55 -26.20
C ALA A 350 2.03 4.07 -25.84
N GLN A 351 2.29 3.70 -24.58
CA GLN A 351 2.06 2.35 -24.08
C GLN A 351 0.57 1.98 -24.12
N ALA A 352 -0.34 2.89 -23.72
CA ALA A 352 -1.77 2.68 -23.80
C ALA A 352 -2.25 2.46 -25.24
N ALA A 353 -1.69 3.20 -26.19
CA ALA A 353 -1.97 3.00 -27.61
C ALA A 353 -1.47 1.64 -28.13
N ALA A 354 -0.22 1.29 -27.80
CA ALA A 354 0.44 0.09 -28.32
C ALA A 354 -0.11 -1.20 -27.70
N GLN A 355 -0.27 -1.25 -26.37
CA GLN A 355 -0.63 -2.48 -25.66
C GLN A 355 -2.15 -2.64 -25.46
N LEU A 356 -2.89 -1.54 -25.38
CA LEU A 356 -4.32 -1.56 -25.09
C LEU A 356 -5.19 -1.09 -26.26
N GLY A 357 -4.60 -0.66 -27.38
CA GLY A 357 -5.36 -0.19 -28.55
C GLY A 357 -6.12 1.12 -28.32
N CYS A 358 -5.73 1.92 -27.33
CA CYS A 358 -6.34 3.22 -27.11
C CYS A 358 -5.88 4.22 -28.16
N ARG A 359 -6.74 4.58 -29.11
CA ARG A 359 -6.37 5.42 -30.26
C ARG A 359 -6.09 6.88 -29.89
N HIS A 360 -6.75 7.40 -28.86
CA HIS A 360 -6.68 8.82 -28.47
C HIS A 360 -6.67 8.96 -26.94
N PRO A 361 -5.61 8.46 -26.26
CA PRO A 361 -5.52 8.61 -24.82
C PRO A 361 -5.32 10.09 -24.48
N ARG A 362 -6.11 10.59 -23.54
CA ARG A 362 -5.97 11.97 -23.02
C ARG A 362 -5.64 11.89 -21.55
N VAL A 363 -4.54 12.51 -21.14
CA VAL A 363 -4.19 12.63 -19.74
C VAL A 363 -5.22 13.52 -19.05
N LEU A 364 -5.94 12.95 -18.09
CA LEU A 364 -6.83 13.70 -17.21
C LEU A 364 -6.03 14.33 -16.07
N GLN A 365 -5.24 13.51 -15.40
CA GLN A 365 -4.44 13.92 -14.26
C GLN A 365 -3.29 12.96 -14.04
N THR A 366 -2.12 13.49 -13.68
CA THR A 366 -0.97 12.71 -13.25
C THR A 366 -0.70 13.00 -11.79
N VAL A 367 -0.74 11.97 -10.97
CA VAL A 367 -0.48 12.03 -9.53
C VAL A 367 0.86 11.38 -9.25
N VAL A 368 1.78 12.13 -8.65
CA VAL A 368 3.11 11.64 -8.25
C VAL A 368 3.19 11.68 -6.73
N GLU A 369 3.14 10.52 -6.10
CA GLU A 369 3.47 10.40 -4.67
C GLU A 369 4.97 10.13 -4.54
N LYS A 370 5.75 11.17 -4.25
CA LYS A 370 7.22 11.09 -4.22
C LYS A 370 7.76 10.22 -3.08
N ARG A 371 7.00 10.04 -2.04
CA ARG A 371 7.33 9.22 -0.87
C ARG A 371 6.27 8.16 -0.65
N ALA A 372 5.93 7.44 -1.72
CA ALA A 372 4.85 6.45 -1.71
C ALA A 372 5.15 5.33 -0.72
N THR A 373 6.33 4.75 -0.82
CA THR A 373 6.85 3.73 0.10
C THR A 373 8.33 3.97 0.35
N PHE A 374 8.86 3.46 1.44
CA PHE A 374 10.32 3.34 1.52
C PHE A 374 10.80 2.11 0.74
N ALA A 375 12.04 2.15 0.24
CA ALA A 375 12.67 1.04 -0.46
C ALA A 375 12.88 -0.13 0.48
N CYS A 376 12.24 -1.26 0.18
CA CYS A 376 12.27 -2.46 1.00
C CYS A 376 13.50 -3.32 0.65
N THR A 377 14.71 -2.82 0.98
CA THR A 377 15.99 -3.45 0.65
C THR A 377 16.34 -4.62 1.57
N PRO A 378 17.27 -5.51 1.15
CA PRO A 378 17.81 -6.54 2.02
C PRO A 378 18.39 -5.98 3.33
N ALA A 379 18.16 -6.69 4.44
CA ALA A 379 18.63 -6.34 5.79
C ALA A 379 18.28 -4.92 6.28
N LEU A 380 17.27 -4.29 5.71
CA LEU A 380 16.82 -2.96 6.12
C LEU A 380 16.44 -2.95 7.61
N GLN A 381 17.06 -2.06 8.36
CA GLN A 381 16.70 -1.77 9.75
C GLN A 381 15.64 -0.68 9.78
N ARG A 382 14.50 -0.96 10.43
CA ARG A 382 13.41 -0.02 10.61
C ARG A 382 13.31 0.40 12.07
N PRO A 383 12.91 1.65 12.38
CA PRO A 383 12.80 2.10 13.76
C PRO A 383 11.75 1.27 14.52
N PRO A 384 11.97 0.96 15.80
CA PRO A 384 10.97 0.30 16.64
C PRO A 384 9.77 1.23 16.88
N MET A 385 8.67 0.65 17.33
CA MET A 385 7.47 1.42 17.66
C MET A 385 7.72 2.36 18.86
N GLN A 386 8.40 1.88 19.90
CA GLN A 386 8.67 2.65 21.12
C GLN A 386 9.81 3.65 20.88
N ILE A 387 9.59 4.93 21.21
CA ILE A 387 10.61 5.99 21.15
C ILE A 387 11.13 6.28 22.55
N ALA A 388 10.19 6.58 23.49
CA ALA A 388 10.45 6.87 24.88
C ALA A 388 9.23 6.48 25.73
N PRO A 389 9.30 6.46 27.06
CA PRO A 389 8.13 6.24 27.92
C PRO A 389 7.00 7.20 27.57
N GLY A 390 5.82 6.69 27.20
CA GLY A 390 4.65 7.47 26.81
C GLY A 390 4.74 8.10 25.41
N LEU A 391 5.82 7.88 24.65
CA LEU A 391 5.97 8.34 23.26
C LEU A 391 6.28 7.16 22.34
N SER A 392 5.43 6.95 21.35
CA SER A 392 5.59 5.87 20.36
C SER A 392 5.34 6.39 18.95
N ALA A 393 5.68 5.57 17.94
CA ALA A 393 5.36 5.83 16.54
C ALA A 393 4.60 4.64 15.92
N CYS A 394 3.74 4.93 14.97
CA CYS A 394 3.14 3.90 14.10
C CYS A 394 3.17 4.36 12.63
N GLY A 395 3.10 3.38 11.73
CA GLY A 395 3.15 3.58 10.30
C GLY A 395 3.73 2.34 9.62
N ASP A 396 3.63 2.29 8.33
CA ASP A 396 4.21 1.23 7.51
C ASP A 396 5.75 1.11 7.64
N TYR A 397 6.39 2.16 8.16
CA TYR A 397 7.84 2.28 8.30
C TYR A 397 8.41 1.77 9.63
N VAL A 398 7.61 1.62 10.69
CA VAL A 398 8.08 1.02 11.94
C VAL A 398 8.26 -0.50 11.80
N GLU A 399 9.02 -1.11 12.70
CA GLU A 399 9.17 -2.57 12.74
C GLU A 399 7.81 -3.28 12.68
N GLY A 400 7.74 -4.36 11.92
CA GLY A 400 6.50 -5.11 11.74
C GLY A 400 6.57 -6.06 10.55
N PRO A 401 5.55 -6.91 10.36
CA PRO A 401 5.59 -8.02 9.40
C PRO A 401 5.49 -7.56 7.93
N TYR A 402 4.77 -6.47 7.64
CA TYR A 402 4.44 -6.06 6.27
C TYR A 402 4.91 -4.63 6.00
N PRO A 403 6.22 -4.42 5.75
CA PRO A 403 6.77 -3.10 5.47
C PRO A 403 6.13 -2.47 4.23
N ALA A 404 5.97 -1.15 4.25
CA ALA A 404 5.50 -0.35 3.12
C ALA A 404 4.11 -0.74 2.58
N THR A 405 3.23 -1.32 3.41
CA THR A 405 1.86 -1.71 3.01
C THR A 405 0.78 -1.05 3.88
N LEU A 406 -0.46 -0.99 3.37
CA LEU A 406 -1.61 -0.54 4.17
C LEU A 406 -1.84 -1.44 5.39
N GLU A 407 -1.73 -2.76 5.23
CA GLU A 407 -1.88 -3.70 6.34
C GLU A 407 -0.80 -3.49 7.40
N GLY A 408 0.46 -3.28 6.99
CA GLY A 408 1.54 -2.97 7.92
C GLY A 408 1.31 -1.67 8.68
N ALA A 409 0.78 -0.64 8.01
CA ALA A 409 0.40 0.62 8.63
C ALA A 409 -0.72 0.41 9.66
N VAL A 410 -1.79 -0.31 9.30
CA VAL A 410 -2.93 -0.61 10.18
C VAL A 410 -2.49 -1.44 11.38
N LEU A 411 -1.75 -2.53 11.15
CA LEU A 411 -1.24 -3.39 12.22
C LEU A 411 -0.38 -2.63 13.23
N SER A 412 0.48 -1.73 12.75
CA SER A 412 1.29 -0.90 13.67
C SER A 412 0.45 0.03 14.53
N GLY A 413 -0.67 0.55 13.98
CA GLY A 413 -1.63 1.34 14.74
C GLY A 413 -2.37 0.52 15.79
N VAL A 414 -2.85 -0.66 15.41
CA VAL A 414 -3.57 -1.59 16.33
C VAL A 414 -2.65 -2.07 17.47
N ALA A 415 -1.39 -2.39 17.16
CA ALA A 415 -0.44 -2.91 18.15
C ALA A 415 -0.06 -1.89 19.25
N HIS A 416 -0.31 -0.58 19.02
CA HIS A 416 -0.04 0.46 20.03
C HIS A 416 -1.08 0.47 21.16
N THR A 417 -2.25 -0.09 20.94
CA THR A 417 -3.31 -0.10 21.97
C THR A 417 -2.98 -1.10 23.07
N VAL A 418 -2.47 -0.62 24.14
CA VAL A 418 -2.22 -1.34 25.40
C VAL A 418 -3.37 -1.14 26.33
#